data_eaf56dbc0ad175a2e4453db23ab2dd93
#
_entry.id   eaf56dbc0ad175a2e4453db23ab2dd93
#
_cell.length_a   1.000
_cell.length_b   1.000
_cell.length_c   1.000
_cell.angle_alpha   90.00
_cell.angle_beta   90.00
_cell.angle_gamma   90.00
#
_symmetry.space_group_name_H-M   'P 1'
#
loop_
_entity.id
_entity.type
_entity.pdbx_description
1 polymer ?
#
loop_
_entity_poly.entity_id
_entity_poly.type
_entity_poly.pdbx_seq_one_letter_code
_entity_poly.pdbx_strand_id
1 'polypeptide(L)'
;MPTSPSDPTDRSRAEGPTDAPSRSGERPRPTPLPASAERSGPAPLPASAERSGPAPRSGPAGAGAQDEPAPAGQAAPAGAGVVDLAVVGAGPAGLAAAVTAAGLGLRVAVLDAGDRPGGQYYRHPAPGLGAARPEALHHGWAEFATREAALRAHESAGRITYLPLHHVWTVVPGGAVSAAEWTLHAVAGHAPDERAAAVTARAVLIATGSYERQLPFPGWTLPGVVGAGGAQAMLKGGLVLPGRRVVVAGSGPLLLAVAGSLAAAGATVPAVVEAAAYTAYAGRVPVLLRNPGKLVEAAVHGGALARHRVRLLTRHAVTEAHGTGRIEAVTVARLDRDWRPLPGTARRIPCDALAVGHGLVPQLELATGLGCATRPGPDGTVALEVDAVQRTTVPGIWSAGETGGIGGAQLALAEGELAAHSVAAALRPGRPAAGADRHVTRLARRRARLRAFADAMGAAHRPGEGWTGWLRDDAVVCRCEEVPAGRIREAAEDLGARDARTVKLLTRAGMGWCQGRMCGPAVAALAGAEPAADRRPFSCPVRLRDLAELPATDC
;
A
#
# COMPACT_ATOMS: atom_id res chain seq x y z
N MET A 1 -53.59 -2.22 -34.59
CA MET A 1 -55.00 -1.78 -34.65
C MET A 1 -55.75 -2.33 -33.46
N PRO A 2 -56.68 -1.57 -32.93
CA PRO A 2 -56.55 -0.40 -32.07
C PRO A 2 -57.17 -0.71 -30.70
N THR A 3 -57.07 0.06 -29.67
CA THR A 3 -57.72 1.33 -29.35
C THR A 3 -57.29 1.86 -28.00
N SER A 4 -56.87 3.10 -27.96
CA SER A 4 -57.22 4.03 -26.89
C SER A 4 -58.62 4.58 -27.21
N PRO A 5 -59.31 5.37 -26.36
CA PRO A 5 -58.87 6.41 -25.45
C PRO A 5 -59.77 6.60 -24.19
N SER A 6 -59.45 7.48 -23.27
CA SER A 6 -60.14 8.76 -22.98
C SER A 6 -59.89 9.29 -21.55
N ASP A 7 -59.35 10.48 -21.52
CA ASP A 7 -59.54 11.52 -20.52
C ASP A 7 -60.92 12.15 -20.71
N PRO A 8 -61.62 12.78 -19.72
CA PRO A 8 -61.40 14.16 -19.42
C PRO A 8 -61.81 14.70 -18.01
N THR A 9 -61.14 15.81 -17.60
CA THR A 9 -61.65 17.09 -17.03
C THR A 9 -62.71 17.05 -15.91
N ASP A 10 -62.70 17.82 -14.87
CA ASP A 10 -62.79 19.31 -14.80
C ASP A 10 -63.06 19.80 -13.35
N ARG A 11 -62.48 20.95 -12.98
CA ARG A 11 -62.99 22.09 -12.16
C ARG A 11 -63.43 21.84 -10.69
N SER A 12 -63.14 22.62 -9.72
CA SER A 12 -62.90 24.05 -9.53
C SER A 12 -63.25 24.47 -8.09
N ARG A 13 -62.64 25.57 -7.65
CA ARG A 13 -62.99 26.55 -6.61
C ARG A 13 -62.74 26.21 -5.15
N ALA A 14 -61.81 26.89 -4.52
CA ALA A 14 -61.81 28.27 -3.98
C ALA A 14 -62.60 28.40 -2.69
N GLU A 15 -61.88 28.67 -1.61
CA GLU A 15 -62.18 29.79 -0.70
C GLU A 15 -61.07 29.83 0.41
N GLY A 16 -60.47 31.01 0.58
CA GLY A 16 -59.67 31.38 1.75
C GLY A 16 -60.56 32.26 2.65
N PRO A 17 -59.98 33.07 3.54
CA PRO A 17 -58.94 32.86 4.55
C PRO A 17 -59.44 33.12 5.98
N THR A 18 -58.81 32.69 7.04
CA THR A 18 -58.99 33.26 8.38
C THR A 18 -57.70 33.28 9.18
N ASP A 19 -57.33 34.47 9.50
CA ASP A 19 -56.67 35.03 10.69
C ASP A 19 -55.62 34.24 11.47
N ALA A 20 -54.47 34.88 11.50
CA ALA A 20 -53.39 34.70 12.49
C ALA A 20 -53.74 35.33 13.85
N PRO A 21 -53.14 34.86 14.94
CA PRO A 21 -52.63 35.81 15.91
C PRO A 21 -51.10 35.68 16.08
N SER A 22 -50.48 36.83 15.96
CA SER A 22 -49.14 37.18 16.35
C SER A 22 -48.84 36.78 17.80
N ARG A 23 -47.77 35.98 18.04
CA ARG A 23 -47.07 35.96 19.33
C ARG A 23 -45.60 36.24 19.08
N SER A 24 -45.22 37.45 19.45
CA SER A 24 -43.86 37.88 19.72
C SER A 24 -43.25 37.04 20.82
N GLY A 25 -42.28 36.17 20.45
CA GLY A 25 -41.41 35.45 21.37
C GLY A 25 -39.98 35.96 21.18
N GLU A 26 -39.52 36.77 22.11
CA GLU A 26 -38.15 37.23 22.24
C GLU A 26 -37.18 36.03 22.26
N ARG A 27 -36.21 36.07 21.39
CA ARG A 27 -35.05 35.14 21.46
C ARG A 27 -34.19 35.54 22.67
N PRO A 28 -33.85 34.60 23.56
CA PRO A 28 -32.91 34.89 24.63
C PRO A 28 -31.52 35.21 24.05
N ARG A 29 -30.92 36.29 24.52
CA ARG A 29 -29.51 36.67 24.21
C ARG A 29 -28.57 35.63 24.77
N PRO A 30 -27.46 35.29 24.05
CA PRO A 30 -26.45 34.38 24.59
C PRO A 30 -25.73 35.03 25.77
N THR A 31 -25.61 34.30 26.85
CA THR A 31 -24.84 34.67 28.03
C THR A 31 -23.34 34.73 27.68
N PRO A 32 -22.59 35.74 28.13
CA PRO A 32 -21.16 35.81 27.87
C PRO A 32 -20.44 34.69 28.64
N LEU A 33 -19.53 34.02 27.95
CA LEU A 33 -18.61 33.03 28.54
C LEU A 33 -17.67 33.71 29.56
N PRO A 34 -17.33 33.05 30.68
CA PRO A 34 -16.39 33.60 31.65
C PRO A 34 -14.99 33.68 31.02
N ALA A 35 -14.29 34.75 31.37
CA ALA A 35 -12.92 35.04 30.94
C ALA A 35 -11.99 33.87 31.21
N SER A 36 -11.19 33.56 30.20
CA SER A 36 -10.13 32.54 30.22
C SER A 36 -9.20 32.67 31.41
N ALA A 37 -9.16 31.62 32.26
CA ALA A 37 -8.11 31.44 33.23
C ALA A 37 -6.78 31.23 32.48
N GLU A 38 -5.78 31.99 32.88
CA GLU A 38 -4.39 31.90 32.40
C GLU A 38 -3.87 30.46 32.54
N ARG A 39 -3.54 29.84 31.41
CA ARG A 39 -2.86 28.54 31.39
C ARG A 39 -1.41 28.76 31.80
N SER A 40 -1.08 28.34 33.00
CA SER A 40 0.31 28.15 33.45
C SER A 40 0.99 27.18 32.48
N GLY A 41 2.06 27.60 31.82
CA GLY A 41 2.88 26.78 30.95
C GLY A 41 3.50 25.59 31.70
N PRO A 42 3.83 24.49 31.04
CA PRO A 42 4.49 23.37 31.68
C PRO A 42 5.86 23.75 32.21
N ALA A 43 6.16 23.29 33.42
CA ALA A 43 7.45 23.48 34.09
C ALA A 43 8.58 22.85 33.24
N PRO A 44 9.79 23.43 33.21
CA PRO A 44 10.94 22.87 32.50
C PRO A 44 11.34 21.53 33.14
N LEU A 45 11.61 20.52 32.31
CA LEU A 45 12.15 19.23 32.72
C LEU A 45 13.51 19.40 33.41
N PRO A 46 13.82 18.66 34.49
CA PRO A 46 15.12 18.72 35.14
C PRO A 46 16.23 18.22 34.21
N ALA A 47 17.34 18.91 34.19
CA ALA A 47 18.55 18.54 33.47
C ALA A 47 19.01 17.12 33.87
N SER A 48 19.24 16.28 32.86
CA SER A 48 19.76 14.93 33.03
C SER A 48 21.13 14.97 33.68
N ALA A 49 21.25 14.35 34.86
CA ALA A 49 22.53 14.13 35.52
C ALA A 49 23.39 13.19 34.64
N GLU A 50 24.58 13.66 34.28
CA GLU A 50 25.62 12.85 33.63
C GLU A 50 25.99 11.67 34.52
N ARG A 51 25.68 10.46 34.09
CA ARG A 51 26.23 9.24 34.66
C ARG A 51 27.53 8.92 33.96
N SER A 52 28.64 9.16 34.64
CA SER A 52 29.98 8.69 34.28
C SER A 52 29.99 7.16 34.26
N GLY A 53 29.99 6.56 33.08
CA GLY A 53 30.26 5.13 32.87
C GLY A 53 31.76 4.87 32.74
N PRO A 54 32.29 3.72 33.14
CA PRO A 54 33.70 3.42 33.08
C PRO A 54 34.22 3.32 31.63
N ALA A 55 35.41 3.84 31.38
CA ALA A 55 36.10 3.84 30.09
C ALA A 55 36.29 2.40 29.53
N PRO A 56 36.14 2.22 28.22
CA PRO A 56 36.43 0.93 27.59
C PRO A 56 37.96 0.69 27.53
N ARG A 57 38.37 -0.50 27.90
CA ARG A 57 39.75 -0.99 27.82
C ARG A 57 40.17 -1.09 26.36
N SER A 58 41.32 -0.52 26.02
CA SER A 58 41.99 -0.63 24.74
C SER A 58 42.43 -2.07 24.48
N GLY A 59 41.85 -2.73 23.46
CA GLY A 59 42.35 -3.94 22.82
C GLY A 59 43.11 -3.61 21.53
N PRO A 60 44.00 -4.46 21.03
CA PRO A 60 44.97 -4.14 20.00
C PRO A 60 44.34 -3.88 18.62
N ALA A 61 44.90 -2.89 17.92
CA ALA A 61 44.57 -2.52 16.56
C ALA A 61 44.65 -3.68 15.56
N GLY A 62 43.53 -4.11 15.03
CA GLY A 62 43.44 -4.96 13.86
C GLY A 62 43.29 -4.08 12.60
N ALA A 63 44.04 -4.42 11.57
CA ALA A 63 44.22 -3.73 10.31
C ALA A 63 42.92 -3.28 9.63
N GLY A 64 42.91 -2.08 9.11
CA GLY A 64 41.79 -1.42 8.47
C GLY A 64 41.24 -2.18 7.27
N ALA A 65 39.95 -2.50 7.35
CA ALA A 65 39.10 -2.63 6.18
C ALA A 65 38.66 -1.19 5.81
N GLN A 66 39.09 -0.74 4.66
CA GLN A 66 38.62 0.53 4.12
C GLN A 66 37.13 0.36 3.82
N ASP A 67 36.29 1.11 4.55
CA ASP A 67 34.89 1.34 4.18
C ASP A 67 34.88 2.01 2.79
N GLU A 68 34.59 1.23 1.74
CA GLU A 68 34.17 1.82 0.49
C GLU A 68 32.83 2.54 0.76
N PRO A 69 32.75 3.87 0.55
CA PRO A 69 31.47 4.56 0.65
C PRO A 69 30.52 3.95 -0.35
N ALA A 70 29.29 3.61 0.10
CA ALA A 70 28.21 3.22 -0.78
C ALA A 70 28.13 4.22 -1.95
N PRO A 71 27.98 3.76 -3.22
CA PRO A 71 28.01 4.64 -4.36
C PRO A 71 26.99 5.74 -4.16
N ALA A 72 27.48 6.98 -4.10
CA ALA A 72 26.66 8.18 -4.05
C ALA A 72 25.68 8.10 -5.23
N GLY A 73 24.37 8.16 -4.94
CA GLY A 73 23.33 8.05 -5.94
C GLY A 73 23.67 8.94 -7.15
N GLN A 74 23.91 8.32 -8.29
CA GLN A 74 24.21 9.04 -9.52
C GLN A 74 23.01 9.94 -9.82
N ALA A 75 23.25 11.26 -9.85
CA ALA A 75 22.29 12.19 -10.42
C ALA A 75 21.95 11.70 -11.82
N ALA A 76 20.68 11.72 -12.19
CA ALA A 76 20.33 11.63 -13.60
C ALA A 76 21.21 12.67 -14.34
N PRO A 77 22.02 12.27 -15.32
CA PRO A 77 22.88 13.22 -16.00
C PRO A 77 21.98 14.32 -16.57
N ALA A 78 22.23 15.57 -16.19
CA ALA A 78 21.58 16.72 -16.79
C ALA A 78 21.90 16.66 -18.30
N GLY A 79 20.89 16.26 -19.12
CA GLY A 79 21.08 16.00 -20.54
C GLY A 79 20.82 14.56 -20.99
N ALA A 80 20.31 13.67 -20.16
CA ALA A 80 19.82 12.35 -20.59
C ALA A 80 18.64 12.59 -21.56
N GLY A 81 18.85 12.34 -22.86
CA GLY A 81 17.82 12.51 -23.89
C GLY A 81 16.59 11.64 -23.58
N VAL A 82 15.45 11.99 -24.18
CA VAL A 82 14.17 11.30 -24.00
C VAL A 82 14.34 9.78 -24.09
N VAL A 83 13.93 9.04 -23.06
CA VAL A 83 13.92 7.56 -23.10
C VAL A 83 12.63 7.04 -23.72
N ASP A 84 12.63 5.80 -24.20
CA ASP A 84 11.42 5.20 -24.76
C ASP A 84 10.40 4.87 -23.68
N LEU A 85 10.86 4.36 -22.51
CA LEU A 85 10.00 3.95 -21.40
C LEU A 85 10.61 4.39 -20.07
N ALA A 86 9.82 5.08 -19.24
CA ALA A 86 10.09 5.24 -17.82
C ALA A 86 9.26 4.24 -17.01
N VAL A 87 9.92 3.51 -16.11
CA VAL A 87 9.30 2.55 -15.18
C VAL A 87 9.37 3.12 -13.76
N VAL A 88 8.23 3.29 -13.12
CA VAL A 88 8.15 3.77 -11.74
C VAL A 88 7.96 2.58 -10.79
N GLY A 89 9.03 2.23 -10.08
CA GLY A 89 9.12 1.10 -9.17
C GLY A 89 9.88 -0.09 -9.75
N ALA A 90 10.91 -0.58 -9.04
CA ALA A 90 11.73 -1.74 -9.38
C ALA A 90 11.30 -3.00 -8.61
N GLY A 91 10.03 -3.11 -8.23
CA GLY A 91 9.43 -4.35 -7.73
C GLY A 91 9.32 -5.42 -8.82
N PRO A 92 8.71 -6.59 -8.54
CA PRO A 92 8.60 -7.69 -9.51
C PRO A 92 8.06 -7.26 -10.88
N ALA A 93 7.01 -6.44 -10.92
CA ALA A 93 6.41 -5.95 -12.16
C ALA A 93 7.35 -5.05 -12.95
N GLY A 94 7.90 -4.01 -12.29
CA GLY A 94 8.78 -3.04 -12.94
C GLY A 94 10.09 -3.66 -13.40
N LEU A 95 10.68 -4.54 -12.61
CA LEU A 95 11.90 -5.27 -12.96
C LEU A 95 11.68 -6.17 -14.19
N ALA A 96 10.57 -6.92 -14.23
CA ALA A 96 10.22 -7.76 -15.38
C ALA A 96 9.98 -6.91 -16.63
N ALA A 97 9.28 -5.79 -16.48
CA ALA A 97 9.01 -4.87 -17.59
C ALA A 97 10.28 -4.23 -18.14
N ALA A 98 11.15 -3.72 -17.27
CA ALA A 98 12.39 -3.03 -17.68
C ALA A 98 13.33 -3.96 -18.46
N VAL A 99 13.58 -5.15 -17.93
CA VAL A 99 14.44 -6.15 -18.57
C VAL A 99 13.86 -6.59 -19.91
N THR A 100 12.54 -6.85 -19.96
CA THR A 100 11.87 -7.25 -21.22
C THR A 100 11.88 -6.12 -22.24
N ALA A 101 11.57 -4.90 -21.86
CA ALA A 101 11.57 -3.73 -22.76
C ALA A 101 12.97 -3.45 -23.34
N ALA A 102 14.01 -3.53 -22.51
CA ALA A 102 15.40 -3.40 -22.95
C ALA A 102 15.81 -4.54 -23.90
N GLY A 103 15.38 -5.77 -23.64
CA GLY A 103 15.55 -6.92 -24.52
C GLY A 103 14.85 -6.75 -25.88
N LEU A 104 13.74 -6.02 -25.91
CA LEU A 104 13.04 -5.61 -27.15
C LEU A 104 13.68 -4.40 -27.82
N GLY A 105 14.79 -3.89 -27.28
CA GLY A 105 15.59 -2.80 -27.85
C GLY A 105 15.13 -1.39 -27.46
N LEU A 106 14.25 -1.22 -26.47
CA LEU A 106 13.87 0.09 -25.94
C LEU A 106 14.95 0.63 -25.01
N ARG A 107 15.09 1.96 -24.95
CA ARG A 107 15.85 2.66 -23.90
C ARG A 107 14.93 2.87 -22.71
N VAL A 108 15.34 2.41 -21.54
CA VAL A 108 14.50 2.37 -20.35
C VAL A 108 15.16 3.13 -19.19
N ALA A 109 14.40 3.99 -18.51
CA ALA A 109 14.76 4.51 -17.20
C ALA A 109 13.90 3.82 -16.14
N VAL A 110 14.52 3.34 -15.05
CA VAL A 110 13.82 2.72 -13.92
C VAL A 110 14.05 3.59 -12.70
N LEU A 111 12.99 4.21 -12.18
CA LEU A 111 13.03 5.04 -10.97
C LEU A 111 12.43 4.24 -9.81
N ASP A 112 13.21 4.07 -8.74
CA ASP A 112 12.76 3.36 -7.55
C ASP A 112 13.06 4.15 -6.27
N ALA A 113 12.09 4.26 -5.38
CA ALA A 113 12.27 4.90 -4.08
C ALA A 113 13.18 4.09 -3.13
N GLY A 114 13.38 2.81 -3.39
CA GLY A 114 14.30 1.95 -2.66
C GLY A 114 15.75 2.10 -3.14
N ASP A 115 16.68 1.67 -2.29
CA ASP A 115 18.12 1.65 -2.58
C ASP A 115 18.52 0.51 -3.52
N ARG A 116 17.67 -0.53 -3.65
CA ARG A 116 17.92 -1.75 -4.42
C ARG A 116 16.69 -2.27 -5.13
N PRO A 117 16.86 -2.98 -6.29
CA PRO A 117 15.76 -3.59 -7.00
C PRO A 117 15.15 -4.75 -6.20
N GLY A 118 13.90 -5.11 -6.52
CA GLY A 118 13.16 -6.20 -5.90
C GLY A 118 11.92 -5.77 -5.15
N GLY A 119 11.81 -4.49 -4.80
CA GLY A 119 10.67 -3.92 -4.07
C GLY A 119 10.42 -4.59 -2.73
N GLN A 120 9.18 -4.65 -2.28
CA GLN A 120 8.83 -5.24 -0.98
C GLN A 120 8.93 -6.76 -0.97
N TYR A 121 8.65 -7.42 -2.09
CA TYR A 121 8.62 -8.88 -2.16
C TYR A 121 10.02 -9.50 -2.07
N TYR A 122 10.99 -8.95 -2.84
CA TYR A 122 12.39 -9.40 -2.85
C TYR A 122 13.29 -8.52 -1.97
N ARG A 123 12.73 -7.79 -1.00
CA ARG A 123 13.53 -7.04 -0.02
C ARG A 123 14.54 -7.95 0.65
N HIS A 124 15.82 -7.59 0.60
CA HIS A 124 16.94 -8.39 1.09
C HIS A 124 17.93 -7.53 1.86
N PRO A 125 18.79 -8.16 2.71
CA PRO A 125 19.74 -7.42 3.53
C PRO A 125 20.80 -6.70 2.69
N ALA A 126 21.30 -5.57 3.21
CA ALA A 126 22.47 -4.93 2.65
C ALA A 126 23.68 -5.88 2.71
N PRO A 127 24.60 -5.86 1.72
CA PRO A 127 25.82 -6.65 1.76
C PRO A 127 26.61 -6.44 3.05
N GLY A 128 26.68 -5.20 3.56
CA GLY A 128 27.36 -4.86 4.82
C GLY A 128 26.76 -5.48 6.08
N LEU A 129 25.53 -6.03 6.03
CA LEU A 129 24.96 -6.79 7.15
C LEU A 129 25.48 -8.23 7.26
N GLY A 130 26.29 -8.71 6.32
CA GLY A 130 26.95 -10.00 6.39
C GLY A 130 26.00 -11.20 6.40
N ALA A 131 24.83 -11.13 5.76
CA ALA A 131 23.90 -12.24 5.67
C ALA A 131 24.55 -13.42 4.91
N ALA A 132 24.74 -14.56 5.57
CA ALA A 132 25.36 -15.73 4.97
C ALA A 132 24.53 -16.36 3.84
N ARG A 133 23.20 -16.29 3.92
CA ARG A 133 22.26 -16.86 2.95
C ARG A 133 21.01 -16.00 2.80
N PRO A 134 21.11 -14.80 2.18
CA PRO A 134 19.96 -13.90 2.00
C PRO A 134 18.85 -14.55 1.16
N GLU A 135 19.20 -15.47 0.25
CA GLU A 135 18.25 -16.22 -0.58
C GLU A 135 17.29 -17.10 0.23
N ALA A 136 17.72 -17.60 1.39
CA ALA A 136 16.90 -18.46 2.26
C ALA A 136 15.66 -17.75 2.84
N LEU A 137 15.64 -16.43 2.80
CA LEU A 137 14.49 -15.60 3.25
C LEU A 137 13.39 -15.46 2.19
N HIS A 138 13.58 -16.03 0.98
CA HIS A 138 12.72 -15.76 -0.15
C HIS A 138 12.25 -17.00 -0.90
N HIS A 139 10.98 -17.01 -1.32
CA HIS A 139 10.52 -17.88 -2.39
C HIS A 139 10.88 -17.28 -3.76
N GLY A 140 11.38 -18.10 -4.68
CA GLY A 140 11.68 -17.68 -6.05
C GLY A 140 12.90 -16.75 -6.18
N TRP A 141 13.85 -16.84 -5.27
CA TRP A 141 15.09 -16.05 -5.31
C TRP A 141 15.85 -16.19 -6.64
N ALA A 142 15.95 -17.41 -7.18
CA ALA A 142 16.66 -17.65 -8.45
C ALA A 142 16.05 -16.85 -9.62
N GLU A 143 14.72 -16.69 -9.64
CA GLU A 143 14.02 -15.87 -10.63
C GLU A 143 14.34 -14.38 -10.48
N PHE A 144 14.45 -13.90 -9.25
CA PHE A 144 14.89 -12.53 -8.94
C PHE A 144 16.33 -12.30 -9.37
N ALA A 145 17.27 -13.18 -8.93
CA ALA A 145 18.68 -13.07 -9.23
C ALA A 145 18.96 -13.06 -10.75
N THR A 146 18.22 -13.88 -11.52
CA THR A 146 18.29 -13.87 -12.99
C THR A 146 17.88 -12.52 -13.58
N ARG A 147 16.79 -11.91 -13.08
CA ARG A 147 16.33 -10.60 -13.56
C ARG A 147 17.24 -9.46 -13.11
N GLU A 148 17.76 -9.53 -11.91
CA GLU A 148 18.74 -8.56 -11.41
C GLU A 148 20.02 -8.60 -12.26
N ALA A 149 20.55 -9.78 -12.54
CA ALA A 149 21.70 -9.93 -13.43
C ALA A 149 21.41 -9.38 -14.84
N ALA A 150 20.22 -9.63 -15.39
CA ALA A 150 19.80 -9.08 -16.68
C ALA A 150 19.66 -7.55 -16.63
N LEU A 151 19.14 -6.98 -15.52
CA LEU A 151 19.10 -5.54 -15.31
C LEU A 151 20.51 -4.95 -15.40
N ARG A 152 21.48 -5.50 -14.66
CA ARG A 152 22.89 -5.06 -14.66
C ARG A 152 23.54 -5.19 -16.03
N ALA A 153 23.28 -6.27 -16.75
CA ALA A 153 23.78 -6.46 -18.11
C ALA A 153 23.23 -5.41 -19.08
N HIS A 154 21.94 -5.08 -18.99
CA HIS A 154 21.35 -4.01 -19.80
C HIS A 154 21.81 -2.61 -19.40
N GLU A 155 22.08 -2.39 -18.11
CA GLU A 155 22.65 -1.15 -17.59
C GLU A 155 24.07 -0.95 -18.14
N SER A 156 24.93 -1.97 -18.05
CA SER A 156 26.29 -1.94 -18.63
C SER A 156 26.28 -1.74 -20.16
N ALA A 157 25.22 -2.19 -20.84
CA ALA A 157 25.04 -1.98 -22.29
C ALA A 157 24.38 -0.63 -22.64
N GLY A 158 24.13 0.26 -21.66
CA GLY A 158 23.51 1.57 -21.86
C GLY A 158 22.04 1.52 -22.31
N ARG A 159 21.35 0.39 -22.14
CA ARG A 159 19.92 0.22 -22.49
C ARG A 159 18.97 0.49 -21.34
N ILE A 160 19.43 0.28 -20.12
CA ILE A 160 18.71 0.65 -18.89
C ILE A 160 19.52 1.68 -18.13
N THR A 161 18.86 2.70 -17.61
CA THR A 161 19.37 3.59 -16.58
C THR A 161 18.59 3.27 -15.30
N TYR A 162 19.23 2.64 -14.31
CA TYR A 162 18.60 2.38 -13.01
C TYR A 162 18.89 3.54 -12.06
N LEU A 163 17.82 4.12 -11.50
CA LEU A 163 17.83 5.29 -10.64
C LEU A 163 17.25 4.90 -9.25
N PRO A 164 18.08 4.32 -8.37
CA PRO A 164 17.68 4.04 -6.99
C PRO A 164 17.51 5.35 -6.20
N LEU A 165 16.75 5.30 -5.09
CA LEU A 165 16.48 6.45 -4.23
C LEU A 165 15.81 7.62 -4.97
N HIS A 166 15.05 7.34 -6.01
CA HIS A 166 14.27 8.33 -6.77
C HIS A 166 12.80 8.18 -6.45
N HIS A 167 12.26 9.08 -5.64
CA HIS A 167 10.86 9.08 -5.27
C HIS A 167 10.06 9.96 -6.22
N VAL A 168 9.40 9.36 -7.21
CA VAL A 168 8.56 10.06 -8.17
C VAL A 168 7.33 10.61 -7.47
N TRP A 169 7.09 11.91 -7.55
CA TRP A 169 5.98 12.56 -6.89
C TRP A 169 4.92 13.13 -7.83
N THR A 170 5.26 13.38 -9.09
CA THR A 170 4.30 13.73 -10.15
C THR A 170 4.81 13.30 -11.52
N VAL A 171 3.89 13.17 -12.45
CA VAL A 171 4.15 12.97 -13.89
C VAL A 171 3.28 13.97 -14.61
N VAL A 172 3.86 14.72 -15.52
CA VAL A 172 3.18 15.73 -16.33
C VAL A 172 3.36 15.44 -17.82
N PRO A 173 2.41 15.83 -18.68
CA PRO A 173 2.64 15.79 -20.13
C PRO A 173 3.91 16.57 -20.47
N GLY A 174 4.73 16.08 -21.38
CA GLY A 174 5.94 16.76 -21.84
C GLY A 174 5.60 18.13 -22.43
N GLY A 175 6.49 19.11 -22.14
CA GLY A 175 6.32 20.50 -22.56
C GLY A 175 6.33 20.70 -24.08
N ALA A 176 6.39 21.95 -24.52
CA ALA A 176 6.14 22.47 -25.88
C ALA A 176 6.83 21.78 -27.08
N VAL A 177 7.67 20.77 -26.90
CA VAL A 177 8.42 20.09 -27.97
C VAL A 177 7.68 18.86 -28.50
N SER A 178 6.88 18.15 -27.68
CA SER A 178 6.06 17.02 -28.14
C SER A 178 4.94 16.69 -27.15
N ALA A 179 3.70 16.75 -27.60
CA ALA A 179 2.51 16.30 -26.86
C ALA A 179 2.49 14.77 -26.58
N ALA A 180 3.50 14.03 -27.07
CA ALA A 180 3.64 12.58 -26.95
C ALA A 180 4.66 12.17 -25.88
N GLU A 181 5.17 13.07 -25.07
CA GLU A 181 6.19 12.81 -24.05
C GLU A 181 5.67 13.10 -22.66
N TRP A 182 6.28 12.47 -21.66
CA TRP A 182 5.96 12.58 -20.25
C TRP A 182 7.20 12.98 -19.47
N THR A 183 7.09 13.96 -18.58
CA THR A 183 8.14 14.30 -17.63
C THR A 183 7.77 13.77 -16.24
N LEU A 184 8.65 12.94 -15.68
CA LEU A 184 8.55 12.41 -14.34
C LEU A 184 9.41 13.24 -13.41
N HIS A 185 8.80 13.91 -12.44
CA HIS A 185 9.53 14.64 -11.40
C HIS A 185 9.70 13.77 -10.16
N ALA A 186 10.92 13.72 -9.66
CA ALA A 186 11.30 12.93 -8.51
C ALA A 186 12.17 13.73 -7.52
N VAL A 187 12.22 13.25 -6.29
CA VAL A 187 13.23 13.63 -5.31
C VAL A 187 14.23 12.50 -5.21
N ALA A 188 15.51 12.79 -5.41
CA ALA A 188 16.61 11.82 -5.42
C ALA A 188 17.48 11.95 -4.17
N GLY A 189 17.86 10.82 -3.57
CA GLY A 189 18.75 10.75 -2.41
C GLY A 189 18.04 10.53 -1.08
N HIS A 190 18.77 10.70 -0.01
CA HIS A 190 18.29 10.64 1.39
C HIS A 190 18.28 12.04 2.02
N ALA A 191 17.32 12.30 2.92
CA ALA A 191 17.33 13.50 3.74
C ALA A 191 18.63 13.56 4.60
N PRO A 192 19.27 14.73 4.76
CA PRO A 192 18.85 16.04 4.27
C PRO A 192 19.29 16.38 2.82
N ASP A 193 20.09 15.52 2.17
CA ASP A 193 20.79 15.77 0.90
C ASP A 193 19.96 15.44 -0.35
N GLU A 194 18.66 15.34 -0.18
CA GLU A 194 17.74 15.13 -1.30
C GLU A 194 17.77 16.31 -2.27
N ARG A 195 17.65 16.00 -3.57
CA ARG A 195 17.64 16.97 -4.67
C ARG A 195 16.53 16.66 -5.67
N ALA A 196 16.06 17.68 -6.37
CA ALA A 196 15.12 17.51 -7.47
C ALA A 196 15.77 16.72 -8.63
N ALA A 197 14.99 15.87 -9.27
CA ALA A 197 15.40 15.10 -10.44
C ALA A 197 14.21 14.99 -11.40
N ALA A 198 14.49 14.91 -12.71
CA ALA A 198 13.49 14.72 -13.73
C ALA A 198 13.95 13.74 -14.80
N VAL A 199 13.01 12.98 -15.37
CA VAL A 199 13.23 12.06 -16.48
C VAL A 199 12.12 12.26 -17.51
N THR A 200 12.49 12.43 -18.79
CA THR A 200 11.53 12.54 -19.88
C THR A 200 11.45 11.22 -20.65
N ALA A 201 10.23 10.75 -20.92
CA ALA A 201 9.97 9.47 -21.58
C ALA A 201 8.79 9.55 -22.56
N ARG A 202 8.80 8.68 -23.58
CA ARG A 202 7.68 8.56 -24.55
C ARG A 202 6.52 7.73 -24.00
N ALA A 203 6.79 6.86 -23.02
CA ALA A 203 5.80 6.02 -22.33
C ALA A 203 6.16 5.90 -20.87
N VAL A 204 5.14 5.72 -20.00
CA VAL A 204 5.32 5.50 -18.57
C VAL A 204 4.63 4.20 -18.14
N LEU A 205 5.35 3.38 -17.39
CA LEU A 205 4.80 2.22 -16.69
C LEU A 205 4.75 2.48 -15.19
N ILE A 206 3.56 2.50 -14.62
CA ILE A 206 3.32 2.63 -13.18
C ILE A 206 3.34 1.23 -12.55
N ALA A 207 4.38 0.96 -11.74
CA ALA A 207 4.59 -0.30 -11.01
C ALA A 207 4.87 -0.03 -9.52
N THR A 208 4.17 0.97 -8.95
CA THR A 208 4.37 1.50 -7.58
C THR A 208 3.99 0.52 -6.47
N GLY A 209 3.29 -0.58 -6.80
CA GLY A 209 2.99 -1.63 -5.84
C GLY A 209 1.81 -1.29 -4.92
N SER A 210 1.96 -1.62 -3.65
CA SER A 210 0.90 -1.51 -2.64
C SER A 210 1.48 -1.28 -1.25
N TYR A 211 0.63 -0.85 -0.33
CA TYR A 211 0.91 -0.76 1.11
C TYR A 211 -0.10 -1.58 1.92
N GLU A 212 0.20 -1.84 3.19
CA GLU A 212 -0.66 -2.69 4.03
C GLU A 212 -1.95 -1.97 4.41
N ARG A 213 -3.07 -2.71 4.34
CA ARG A 213 -4.35 -2.27 4.89
C ARG A 213 -4.31 -2.37 6.40
N GLN A 214 -4.55 -1.25 7.07
CA GLN A 214 -4.69 -1.20 8.51
C GLN A 214 -6.17 -1.13 8.89
N LEU A 215 -6.59 -2.04 9.77
CA LEU A 215 -7.86 -1.94 10.48
C LEU A 215 -7.52 -1.66 11.94
N PRO A 216 -7.76 -0.44 12.44
CA PRO A 216 -7.47 -0.06 13.81
C PRO A 216 -8.26 -0.90 14.82
N PHE A 217 -7.70 -1.07 16.01
CA PHE A 217 -8.34 -1.66 17.20
C PHE A 217 -7.71 -1.05 18.46
N PRO A 218 -8.36 -1.09 19.63
CA PRO A 218 -7.79 -0.57 20.86
C PRO A 218 -6.37 -1.08 21.13
N GLY A 219 -5.43 -0.17 21.39
CA GLY A 219 -4.02 -0.48 21.66
C GLY A 219 -3.14 -0.79 20.43
N TRP A 220 -3.65 -0.69 19.19
CA TRP A 220 -2.84 -0.98 17.99
C TRP A 220 -1.66 -0.04 17.77
N THR A 221 -1.63 1.09 18.49
CA THR A 221 -0.53 2.07 18.44
C THR A 221 0.59 1.80 19.45
N LEU A 222 0.43 0.78 20.31
CA LEU A 222 1.46 0.41 21.27
C LEU A 222 2.77 0.02 20.59
N PRO A 223 3.93 0.43 21.11
CA PRO A 223 5.23 -0.09 20.69
C PRO A 223 5.26 -1.62 20.70
N GLY A 224 5.76 -2.23 19.61
CA GLY A 224 5.73 -3.68 19.39
C GLY A 224 4.52 -4.16 18.56
N VAL A 225 3.54 -3.31 18.27
CA VAL A 225 2.54 -3.56 17.23
C VAL A 225 3.07 -3.06 15.90
N VAL A 226 3.28 -3.96 14.95
CA VAL A 226 3.83 -3.68 13.63
C VAL A 226 2.94 -4.27 12.54
N GLY A 227 3.04 -3.75 11.32
CA GLY A 227 2.40 -4.39 10.16
C GLY A 227 2.99 -5.77 9.88
N ALA A 228 2.22 -6.69 9.32
CA ALA A 228 2.71 -8.04 8.98
C ALA A 228 3.82 -7.98 7.92
N GLY A 229 3.67 -7.15 6.87
CA GLY A 229 4.73 -6.85 5.91
C GLY A 229 5.87 -6.06 6.55
N GLY A 230 5.58 -5.18 7.52
CA GLY A 230 6.58 -4.49 8.32
C GLY A 230 7.48 -5.46 9.10
N ALA A 231 6.89 -6.45 9.77
CA ALA A 231 7.65 -7.51 10.45
C ALA A 231 8.53 -8.31 9.47
N GLN A 232 8.00 -8.59 8.27
CA GLN A 232 8.76 -9.27 7.21
C GLN A 232 9.88 -8.37 6.66
N ALA A 233 9.64 -7.06 6.53
CA ALA A 233 10.65 -6.10 6.09
C ALA A 233 11.80 -5.95 7.11
N MET A 234 11.49 -5.95 8.42
CA MET A 234 12.51 -5.99 9.49
C MET A 234 13.39 -7.23 9.36
N LEU A 235 12.79 -8.40 9.18
CA LEU A 235 13.54 -9.66 9.03
C LEU A 235 14.35 -9.71 7.73
N LYS A 236 13.71 -9.44 6.59
CA LYS A 236 14.37 -9.58 5.27
C LYS A 236 15.38 -8.48 4.97
N GLY A 237 15.11 -7.24 5.40
CA GLY A 237 15.99 -6.10 5.14
C GLY A 237 17.03 -5.88 6.22
N GLY A 238 16.65 -6.07 7.49
CA GLY A 238 17.49 -5.73 8.64
C GLY A 238 17.98 -6.93 9.47
N LEU A 239 17.56 -8.16 9.14
CA LEU A 239 17.85 -9.38 9.91
C LEU A 239 17.39 -9.27 11.38
N VAL A 240 16.32 -8.49 11.64
CA VAL A 240 15.80 -8.19 12.96
C VAL A 240 14.40 -8.80 13.13
N LEU A 241 14.17 -9.43 14.28
CA LEU A 241 12.84 -9.87 14.70
C LEU A 241 12.09 -8.74 15.41
N PRO A 242 10.76 -8.57 15.22
CA PRO A 242 9.97 -7.57 15.93
C PRO A 242 9.86 -7.85 17.44
N GLY A 243 10.05 -9.10 17.84
CA GLY A 243 10.03 -9.57 19.22
C GLY A 243 10.41 -11.04 19.32
N ARG A 244 10.47 -11.57 20.54
CA ARG A 244 10.77 -12.98 20.80
C ARG A 244 9.52 -13.86 20.75
N ARG A 245 8.36 -13.30 21.16
CA ARG A 245 7.05 -13.97 21.19
C ARG A 245 6.05 -13.17 20.38
N VAL A 246 5.90 -13.52 19.10
CA VAL A 246 5.16 -12.74 18.11
C VAL A 246 3.83 -13.40 17.80
N VAL A 247 2.71 -12.73 18.06
CA VAL A 247 1.41 -13.11 17.50
C VAL A 247 1.32 -12.55 16.08
N VAL A 248 0.89 -13.37 15.12
CA VAL A 248 0.63 -12.94 13.74
C VAL A 248 -0.88 -12.92 13.52
N ALA A 249 -1.46 -11.78 13.12
CA ALA A 249 -2.90 -11.62 13.03
C ALA A 249 -3.34 -10.84 11.80
N GLY A 250 -4.62 -10.99 11.42
CA GLY A 250 -5.21 -10.22 10.32
C GLY A 250 -6.03 -11.06 9.36
N SER A 251 -5.88 -10.85 8.06
CA SER A 251 -6.56 -11.62 7.03
C SER A 251 -5.70 -11.77 5.78
N GLY A 252 -5.57 -12.97 5.30
CA GLY A 252 -4.91 -13.28 4.03
C GLY A 252 -3.68 -14.16 4.13
N PRO A 253 -3.25 -14.74 2.99
CA PRO A 253 -2.19 -15.74 2.95
C PRO A 253 -0.81 -15.21 3.35
N LEU A 254 -0.59 -13.89 3.32
CA LEU A 254 0.64 -13.26 3.79
C LEU A 254 0.96 -13.64 5.24
N LEU A 255 -0.07 -13.81 6.08
CA LEU A 255 0.09 -14.17 7.49
C LEU A 255 0.84 -15.51 7.67
N LEU A 256 0.56 -16.49 6.80
CA LEU A 256 1.20 -17.80 6.85
C LEU A 256 2.70 -17.70 6.51
N ALA A 257 3.03 -16.90 5.50
CA ALA A 257 4.41 -16.65 5.08
C ALA A 257 5.19 -15.88 6.17
N VAL A 258 4.57 -14.86 6.77
CA VAL A 258 5.16 -14.08 7.87
C VAL A 258 5.42 -14.96 9.08
N ALA A 259 4.42 -15.72 9.53
CA ALA A 259 4.53 -16.61 10.69
C ALA A 259 5.62 -17.68 10.48
N GLY A 260 5.66 -18.31 9.30
CA GLY A 260 6.66 -19.29 8.95
C GLY A 260 8.09 -18.70 8.94
N SER A 261 8.26 -17.51 8.37
CA SER A 261 9.56 -16.83 8.30
C SER A 261 10.05 -16.40 9.68
N LEU A 262 9.17 -15.82 10.51
CA LEU A 262 9.52 -15.41 11.89
C LEU A 262 9.89 -16.63 12.76
N ALA A 263 9.11 -17.72 12.66
CA ALA A 263 9.39 -18.95 13.39
C ALA A 263 10.70 -19.60 12.94
N ALA A 264 10.97 -19.63 11.65
CA ALA A 264 12.25 -20.13 11.11
C ALA A 264 13.45 -19.29 11.54
N ALA A 265 13.25 -17.98 11.76
CA ALA A 265 14.26 -17.07 12.28
C ALA A 265 14.41 -17.10 13.82
N GLY A 266 13.69 -17.99 14.52
CA GLY A 266 13.83 -18.21 15.96
C GLY A 266 12.80 -17.52 16.85
N ALA A 267 11.81 -16.82 16.31
CA ALA A 267 10.72 -16.28 17.12
C ALA A 267 9.75 -17.40 17.54
N THR A 268 9.24 -17.31 18.77
CA THR A 268 8.08 -18.12 19.20
C THR A 268 6.82 -17.50 18.62
N VAL A 269 6.09 -18.22 17.76
CA VAL A 269 4.81 -17.78 17.22
C VAL A 269 3.68 -18.58 17.86
N PRO A 270 2.99 -18.07 18.91
CA PRO A 270 1.97 -18.83 19.64
C PRO A 270 0.72 -19.09 18.81
N ALA A 271 0.38 -18.17 17.91
CA ALA A 271 -0.76 -18.31 17.01
C ALA A 271 -0.64 -17.44 15.77
N VAL A 272 -1.21 -17.93 14.67
CA VAL A 272 -1.72 -17.14 13.55
C VAL A 272 -3.22 -16.96 13.76
N VAL A 273 -3.67 -15.72 13.82
CA VAL A 273 -5.08 -15.33 14.04
C VAL A 273 -5.63 -14.81 12.72
N GLU A 274 -6.36 -15.67 11.99
CA GLU A 274 -6.93 -15.37 10.67
C GLU A 274 -8.42 -15.02 10.81
N ALA A 275 -8.79 -13.83 10.39
CA ALA A 275 -10.17 -13.35 10.48
C ALA A 275 -11.10 -14.05 9.48
N ALA A 276 -10.63 -14.38 8.30
CA ALA A 276 -11.43 -15.05 7.29
C ALA A 276 -11.73 -16.51 7.63
N ALA A 277 -12.81 -17.01 7.04
CA ALA A 277 -13.15 -18.43 7.06
C ALA A 277 -12.66 -19.09 5.77
N TYR A 278 -11.86 -20.15 5.85
CA TYR A 278 -11.41 -20.88 4.66
C TYR A 278 -12.55 -21.57 3.91
N THR A 279 -13.73 -21.73 4.52
CA THR A 279 -14.96 -22.14 3.83
C THR A 279 -15.38 -21.18 2.71
N ALA A 280 -14.91 -19.92 2.73
CA ALA A 280 -15.11 -18.95 1.65
C ALA A 280 -14.52 -19.41 0.29
N TYR A 281 -13.62 -20.39 0.31
CA TYR A 281 -13.08 -20.99 -0.91
C TYR A 281 -13.95 -22.07 -1.55
N ALA A 282 -14.97 -22.58 -0.85
CA ALA A 282 -15.78 -23.71 -1.34
C ALA A 282 -16.40 -23.46 -2.73
N GLY A 283 -16.92 -22.25 -2.97
CA GLY A 283 -17.46 -21.84 -4.27
C GLY A 283 -16.42 -21.54 -5.36
N ARG A 284 -15.11 -21.63 -5.05
CA ARG A 284 -13.99 -21.21 -5.92
C ARG A 284 -13.05 -22.37 -6.28
N VAL A 285 -13.41 -23.59 -5.94
CA VAL A 285 -12.60 -24.80 -6.19
C VAL A 285 -12.08 -24.91 -7.62
N PRO A 286 -12.86 -24.63 -8.70
CA PRO A 286 -12.35 -24.71 -10.06
C PRO A 286 -11.19 -23.75 -10.34
N VAL A 287 -11.19 -22.56 -9.71
CA VAL A 287 -10.12 -21.57 -9.85
C VAL A 287 -8.85 -22.04 -9.11
N LEU A 288 -9.02 -22.64 -7.93
CA LEU A 288 -7.92 -23.22 -7.15
C LEU A 288 -7.23 -24.35 -7.92
N LEU A 289 -8.00 -25.29 -8.48
CA LEU A 289 -7.48 -26.43 -9.24
C LEU A 289 -6.75 -26.02 -10.52
N ARG A 290 -7.11 -24.90 -11.14
CA ARG A 290 -6.38 -24.34 -12.28
C ARG A 290 -5.03 -23.71 -11.90
N ASN A 291 -4.72 -23.58 -10.61
CA ASN A 291 -3.49 -23.00 -10.09
C ASN A 291 -2.77 -23.96 -9.11
N PRO A 292 -2.35 -25.17 -9.55
CA PRO A 292 -1.78 -26.19 -8.67
C PRO A 292 -0.53 -25.70 -7.94
N GLY A 293 0.31 -24.86 -8.55
CA GLY A 293 1.48 -24.25 -7.90
C GLY A 293 1.13 -23.44 -6.65
N LYS A 294 -0.07 -22.83 -6.61
CA LYS A 294 -0.55 -22.11 -5.42
C LYS A 294 -1.00 -23.04 -4.30
N LEU A 295 -1.51 -24.22 -4.64
CA LEU A 295 -1.81 -25.26 -3.65
C LEU A 295 -0.53 -25.83 -3.03
N VAL A 296 0.51 -26.03 -3.83
CA VAL A 296 1.84 -26.42 -3.32
C VAL A 296 2.41 -25.34 -2.40
N GLU A 297 2.34 -24.07 -2.77
CA GLU A 297 2.77 -22.94 -1.93
C GLU A 297 2.02 -22.93 -0.58
N ALA A 298 0.71 -23.13 -0.61
CA ALA A 298 -0.11 -23.24 0.61
C ALA A 298 0.28 -24.43 1.48
N ALA A 299 0.59 -25.59 0.87
CA ALA A 299 1.05 -26.78 1.57
C ALA A 299 2.45 -26.56 2.21
N VAL A 300 3.36 -25.88 1.53
CA VAL A 300 4.68 -25.51 2.08
C VAL A 300 4.52 -24.61 3.31
N HIS A 301 3.68 -23.57 3.24
CA HIS A 301 3.42 -22.72 4.39
C HIS A 301 2.74 -23.47 5.54
N GLY A 302 1.74 -24.32 5.23
CA GLY A 302 1.08 -25.17 6.22
C GLY A 302 2.07 -26.13 6.92
N GLY A 303 2.97 -26.74 6.14
CA GLY A 303 4.05 -27.60 6.66
C GLY A 303 5.02 -26.85 7.57
N ALA A 304 5.38 -25.60 7.20
CA ALA A 304 6.21 -24.76 8.04
C ALA A 304 5.53 -24.43 9.40
N LEU A 305 4.24 -24.08 9.39
CA LEU A 305 3.49 -23.85 10.63
C LEU A 305 3.42 -25.11 11.49
N ALA A 306 3.15 -26.28 10.89
CA ALA A 306 3.10 -27.55 11.59
C ALA A 306 4.46 -27.91 12.22
N ARG A 307 5.56 -27.75 11.48
CA ARG A 307 6.93 -27.98 11.95
C ARG A 307 7.28 -27.14 13.18
N HIS A 308 6.84 -25.87 13.19
CA HIS A 308 7.09 -24.95 14.30
C HIS A 308 5.96 -24.93 15.34
N ARG A 309 4.99 -25.87 15.25
CA ARG A 309 3.83 -26.01 16.17
C ARG A 309 3.02 -24.71 16.32
N VAL A 310 2.93 -23.91 15.27
CA VAL A 310 2.15 -22.67 15.24
C VAL A 310 0.67 -23.00 15.12
N ARG A 311 -0.15 -22.50 16.05
CA ARG A 311 -1.60 -22.70 16.02
C ARG A 311 -2.24 -21.76 14.99
N LEU A 312 -3.09 -22.28 14.10
CA LEU A 312 -3.90 -21.48 13.18
C LEU A 312 -5.32 -21.36 13.73
N LEU A 313 -5.76 -20.12 13.98
CA LEU A 313 -7.07 -19.78 14.50
C LEU A 313 -7.85 -19.06 13.41
N THR A 314 -8.70 -19.78 12.68
CA THR A 314 -9.56 -19.21 11.62
C THR A 314 -10.85 -18.64 12.21
N ARG A 315 -11.42 -17.61 11.59
CA ARG A 315 -12.58 -16.86 12.10
C ARG A 315 -12.30 -16.24 13.48
N HIS A 316 -11.09 -15.75 13.69
CA HIS A 316 -10.70 -15.05 14.90
C HIS A 316 -9.97 -13.75 14.53
N ALA A 317 -10.12 -12.72 15.34
CA ALA A 317 -9.34 -11.50 15.22
C ALA A 317 -8.72 -11.08 16.55
N VAL A 318 -7.64 -10.33 16.46
CA VAL A 318 -7.17 -9.51 17.58
C VAL A 318 -8.09 -8.29 17.66
N THR A 319 -8.82 -8.17 18.77
CA THR A 319 -9.76 -7.08 19.01
C THR A 319 -9.21 -6.02 19.96
N GLU A 320 -8.13 -6.31 20.67
CA GLU A 320 -7.46 -5.38 21.57
C GLU A 320 -6.00 -5.82 21.83
N ALA A 321 -5.08 -4.85 21.88
CA ALA A 321 -3.71 -5.03 22.37
C ALA A 321 -3.57 -4.38 23.76
N HIS A 322 -2.84 -5.04 24.65
CA HIS A 322 -2.66 -4.64 26.03
C HIS A 322 -1.21 -4.41 26.37
N GLY A 323 -0.96 -3.45 27.26
CA GLY A 323 0.36 -3.16 27.81
C GLY A 323 0.48 -1.74 28.32
N THR A 324 1.49 -1.50 29.15
CA THR A 324 1.85 -0.18 29.65
C THR A 324 3.14 0.25 28.99
N GLY A 325 3.06 1.15 27.99
CA GLY A 325 4.21 1.63 27.22
C GLY A 325 4.70 0.71 26.08
N ARG A 326 4.39 -0.58 26.10
CA ARG A 326 4.61 -1.54 24.99
C ARG A 326 3.59 -2.67 25.06
N ILE A 327 3.47 -3.43 23.99
CA ILE A 327 2.58 -4.60 23.97
C ILE A 327 3.08 -5.71 24.90
N GLU A 328 2.17 -6.31 25.67
CA GLU A 328 2.41 -7.43 26.57
C GLU A 328 1.48 -8.62 26.30
N ALA A 329 0.31 -8.35 25.72
CA ALA A 329 -0.65 -9.38 25.34
C ALA A 329 -1.64 -8.84 24.31
N VAL A 330 -2.38 -9.75 23.67
CA VAL A 330 -3.54 -9.43 22.82
C VAL A 330 -4.78 -10.16 23.28
N THR A 331 -5.94 -9.56 23.11
CA THR A 331 -7.24 -10.24 23.19
C THR A 331 -7.63 -10.73 21.82
N VAL A 332 -7.91 -12.02 21.72
CA VAL A 332 -8.38 -12.69 20.51
C VAL A 332 -9.80 -13.17 20.72
N ALA A 333 -10.71 -12.83 19.81
CA ALA A 333 -12.10 -13.26 19.84
C ALA A 333 -12.48 -14.01 18.56
N ARG A 334 -13.42 -14.96 18.68
CA ARG A 334 -14.03 -15.63 17.53
C ARG A 334 -15.01 -14.67 16.85
N LEU A 335 -15.08 -14.72 15.51
CA LEU A 335 -15.91 -13.85 14.70
C LEU A 335 -17.11 -14.58 14.09
N ASP A 336 -18.21 -13.86 13.91
CA ASP A 336 -19.30 -14.25 13.02
C ASP A 336 -18.92 -14.04 11.54
N ARG A 337 -19.90 -14.17 10.63
CA ARG A 337 -19.65 -14.00 9.17
C ARG A 337 -19.34 -12.56 8.80
N ASP A 338 -19.84 -11.59 9.55
CA ASP A 338 -19.66 -10.16 9.32
C ASP A 338 -18.49 -9.56 10.09
N TRP A 339 -17.67 -10.42 10.72
CA TRP A 339 -16.54 -10.05 11.56
C TRP A 339 -16.92 -9.39 12.91
N ARG A 340 -18.14 -9.62 13.41
CA ARG A 340 -18.49 -9.20 14.77
C ARG A 340 -17.96 -10.23 15.78
N PRO A 341 -17.33 -9.78 16.89
CA PRO A 341 -16.86 -10.69 17.93
C PRO A 341 -18.03 -11.42 18.60
N LEU A 342 -17.91 -12.74 18.72
CA LEU A 342 -18.90 -13.55 19.42
C LEU A 342 -18.72 -13.41 20.95
N PRO A 343 -19.78 -13.08 21.71
CA PRO A 343 -19.70 -12.95 23.16
C PRO A 343 -19.14 -14.22 23.83
N GLY A 344 -18.37 -14.05 24.91
CA GLY A 344 -17.80 -15.15 25.70
C GLY A 344 -16.65 -15.91 25.03
N THR A 345 -16.19 -15.52 23.84
CA THR A 345 -15.10 -16.21 23.14
C THR A 345 -13.74 -15.51 23.27
N ALA A 346 -13.72 -14.35 23.89
CA ALA A 346 -12.51 -13.57 24.10
C ALA A 346 -11.50 -14.30 24.98
N ARG A 347 -10.24 -14.35 24.54
CA ARG A 347 -9.14 -14.92 25.32
C ARG A 347 -7.88 -14.08 25.15
N ARG A 348 -7.07 -14.01 26.19
CA ARG A 348 -5.81 -13.29 26.19
C ARG A 348 -4.66 -14.20 25.78
N ILE A 349 -3.79 -13.71 24.88
CA ILE A 349 -2.55 -14.39 24.45
C ILE A 349 -1.38 -13.48 24.80
N PRO A 350 -0.46 -13.87 25.70
CA PRO A 350 0.74 -13.11 26.01
C PRO A 350 1.67 -13.04 24.78
N CYS A 351 2.23 -11.85 24.51
CA CYS A 351 3.22 -11.62 23.44
C CYS A 351 4.01 -10.35 23.73
N ASP A 352 5.18 -10.23 23.16
CA ASP A 352 6.02 -9.02 23.19
C ASP A 352 6.07 -8.28 21.85
N ALA A 353 5.42 -8.88 20.82
CA ALA A 353 5.14 -8.23 19.56
C ALA A 353 3.89 -8.79 18.89
N LEU A 354 3.23 -7.94 18.09
CA LEU A 354 2.09 -8.31 17.24
C LEU A 354 2.42 -7.87 15.80
N ALA A 355 2.43 -8.83 14.86
CA ALA A 355 2.50 -8.57 13.44
C ALA A 355 1.08 -8.65 12.84
N VAL A 356 0.47 -7.53 12.46
CA VAL A 356 -0.93 -7.47 12.04
C VAL A 356 -1.07 -6.92 10.62
N GLY A 357 -1.89 -7.58 9.78
CA GLY A 357 -2.18 -7.14 8.41
C GLY A 357 -3.49 -7.71 7.89
N HIS A 358 -4.31 -6.84 7.29
CA HIS A 358 -5.63 -7.20 6.78
C HIS A 358 -5.70 -7.11 5.25
N GLY A 359 -4.63 -7.56 4.58
CA GLY A 359 -4.45 -7.44 3.15
C GLY A 359 -3.66 -6.19 2.75
N LEU A 360 -3.69 -5.88 1.47
CA LEU A 360 -2.94 -4.79 0.87
C LEU A 360 -3.89 -3.80 0.19
N VAL A 361 -3.41 -2.59 -0.04
CA VAL A 361 -4.12 -1.52 -0.78
C VAL A 361 -3.22 -1.07 -1.93
N PRO A 362 -3.70 -1.05 -3.17
CA PRO A 362 -2.94 -0.56 -4.31
C PRO A 362 -2.48 0.89 -4.13
N GLN A 363 -1.24 1.19 -4.51
CA GLN A 363 -0.72 2.55 -4.48
C GLN A 363 -1.07 3.26 -5.80
N LEU A 364 -2.09 4.09 -5.78
CA LEU A 364 -2.73 4.64 -6.99
C LEU A 364 -2.48 6.14 -7.20
N GLU A 365 -1.93 6.85 -6.24
CA GLU A 365 -1.90 8.31 -6.18
C GLU A 365 -1.28 8.93 -7.43
N LEU A 366 -0.18 8.34 -7.95
CA LEU A 366 0.47 8.82 -9.16
C LEU A 366 -0.44 8.65 -10.40
N ALA A 367 -1.09 7.50 -10.51
CA ALA A 367 -1.97 7.20 -11.64
C ALA A 367 -3.28 8.00 -11.61
N THR A 368 -3.87 8.17 -10.43
CA THR A 368 -5.10 8.97 -10.28
C THR A 368 -4.85 10.46 -10.45
N GLY A 369 -3.65 10.94 -10.09
CA GLY A 369 -3.17 12.29 -10.41
C GLY A 369 -3.12 12.55 -11.92
N LEU A 370 -2.80 11.52 -12.71
CA LEU A 370 -2.83 11.55 -14.19
C LEU A 370 -4.23 11.40 -14.80
N GLY A 371 -5.26 11.17 -13.99
CA GLY A 371 -6.62 10.94 -14.48
C GLY A 371 -6.92 9.51 -14.93
N CYS A 372 -6.07 8.53 -14.60
CA CYS A 372 -6.36 7.13 -14.89
C CYS A 372 -7.62 6.66 -14.17
N ALA A 373 -8.51 5.98 -14.88
CA ALA A 373 -9.72 5.43 -14.29
C ALA A 373 -9.43 4.29 -13.32
N THR A 374 -10.32 4.14 -12.34
CA THR A 374 -10.24 3.11 -11.32
C THR A 374 -11.50 2.27 -11.28
N ARG A 375 -11.39 1.06 -10.75
CA ARG A 375 -12.49 0.12 -10.55
C ARG A 375 -12.47 -0.47 -9.13
N PRO A 376 -13.63 -0.88 -8.59
CA PRO A 376 -13.66 -1.62 -7.34
C PRO A 376 -12.96 -2.98 -7.48
N GLY A 377 -12.20 -3.35 -6.45
CA GLY A 377 -11.58 -4.66 -6.31
C GLY A 377 -12.45 -5.63 -5.51
N PRO A 378 -12.25 -6.96 -5.70
CA PRO A 378 -13.03 -7.98 -5.00
C PRO A 378 -12.78 -8.01 -3.49
N ASP A 379 -11.68 -7.46 -3.04
CA ASP A 379 -11.26 -7.35 -1.64
C ASP A 379 -11.77 -6.06 -0.95
N GLY A 380 -12.59 -5.26 -1.65
CA GLY A 380 -13.11 -3.98 -1.15
C GLY A 380 -12.12 -2.83 -1.26
N THR A 381 -11.01 -2.97 -2.01
CA THR A 381 -10.12 -1.86 -2.36
C THR A 381 -10.46 -1.31 -3.74
N VAL A 382 -9.78 -0.23 -4.12
CA VAL A 382 -9.83 0.35 -5.47
C VAL A 382 -8.56 -0.05 -6.21
N ALA A 383 -8.66 -0.37 -7.50
CA ALA A 383 -7.54 -0.69 -8.38
C ALA A 383 -7.64 0.10 -9.68
N LEU A 384 -6.54 0.23 -10.41
CA LEU A 384 -6.56 0.85 -11.74
C LEU A 384 -7.34 -0.02 -12.72
N GLU A 385 -8.08 0.64 -13.59
CA GLU A 385 -8.66 0.01 -14.77
C GLU A 385 -7.56 -0.13 -15.84
N VAL A 386 -7.28 -1.38 -16.22
CA VAL A 386 -6.31 -1.71 -17.26
C VAL A 386 -6.91 -2.70 -18.24
N ASP A 387 -6.53 -2.57 -19.51
CA ASP A 387 -6.94 -3.50 -20.56
C ASP A 387 -6.17 -4.84 -20.50
N ALA A 388 -6.44 -5.72 -21.46
CA ALA A 388 -5.82 -7.04 -21.53
C ALA A 388 -4.29 -7.00 -21.71
N VAL A 389 -3.75 -5.88 -22.18
CA VAL A 389 -2.31 -5.66 -22.43
C VAL A 389 -1.70 -4.58 -21.55
N GLN A 390 -2.34 -4.31 -20.40
CA GLN A 390 -1.86 -3.44 -19.33
C GLN A 390 -1.86 -1.93 -19.65
N ARG A 391 -2.62 -1.47 -20.66
CA ARG A 391 -2.84 -0.03 -20.88
C ARG A 391 -3.84 0.50 -19.88
N THR A 392 -3.60 1.69 -19.35
CA THR A 392 -4.59 2.46 -18.59
C THR A 392 -5.54 3.20 -19.53
N THR A 393 -6.49 3.92 -18.98
CA THR A 393 -7.41 4.79 -19.74
C THR A 393 -6.73 6.05 -20.29
N VAL A 394 -5.51 6.37 -19.82
CA VAL A 394 -4.71 7.50 -20.31
C VAL A 394 -3.71 7.01 -21.35
N PRO A 395 -3.76 7.51 -22.60
CA PRO A 395 -2.81 7.13 -23.63
C PRO A 395 -1.37 7.41 -23.21
N GLY A 396 -0.44 6.51 -23.50
CA GLY A 396 0.97 6.64 -23.12
C GLY A 396 1.29 6.17 -21.69
N ILE A 397 0.26 5.79 -20.91
CA ILE A 397 0.43 5.30 -19.53
C ILE A 397 -0.01 3.83 -19.45
N TRP A 398 0.88 2.99 -18.93
CA TRP A 398 0.65 1.58 -18.59
C TRP A 398 0.71 1.37 -17.09
N SER A 399 0.14 0.25 -16.63
CA SER A 399 0.26 -0.14 -15.24
C SER A 399 0.42 -1.65 -15.13
N ALA A 400 1.25 -2.13 -14.20
CA ALA A 400 1.45 -3.56 -13.94
C ALA A 400 1.71 -3.83 -12.46
N GLY A 401 1.34 -5.03 -12.01
CA GLY A 401 1.48 -5.47 -10.64
C GLY A 401 0.31 -5.08 -9.76
N GLU A 402 0.58 -4.78 -8.50
CA GLU A 402 -0.46 -4.57 -7.47
C GLU A 402 -1.37 -3.36 -7.74
N THR A 403 -0.94 -2.41 -8.56
CA THR A 403 -1.74 -1.23 -8.95
C THR A 403 -2.99 -1.60 -9.74
N GLY A 404 -2.95 -2.66 -10.56
CA GLY A 404 -4.11 -3.24 -11.26
C GLY A 404 -4.99 -4.16 -10.40
N GLY A 405 -4.71 -4.23 -9.10
CA GLY A 405 -5.33 -5.08 -8.08
C GLY A 405 -4.36 -6.08 -7.48
N ILE A 406 -4.54 -6.38 -6.20
CA ILE A 406 -3.63 -7.24 -5.44
C ILE A 406 -3.58 -8.65 -6.05
N GLY A 407 -2.36 -9.14 -6.36
CA GLY A 407 -2.22 -10.42 -7.09
C GLY A 407 -0.98 -11.25 -6.78
N GLY A 408 0.00 -10.64 -6.14
CA GLY A 408 1.26 -11.28 -5.75
C GLY A 408 2.30 -11.32 -6.88
N ALA A 409 3.53 -11.67 -6.52
CA ALA A 409 4.70 -11.51 -7.37
C ALA A 409 4.62 -12.24 -8.74
N GLN A 410 4.06 -13.44 -8.79
CA GLN A 410 3.96 -14.19 -10.05
C GLN A 410 3.04 -13.53 -11.08
N LEU A 411 1.95 -12.91 -10.61
CA LEU A 411 1.07 -12.13 -11.47
C LEU A 411 1.77 -10.83 -11.89
N ALA A 412 2.39 -10.14 -10.94
CA ALA A 412 3.14 -8.91 -11.18
C ALA A 412 4.23 -9.09 -12.27
N LEU A 413 5.00 -10.18 -12.20
CA LEU A 413 5.99 -10.54 -13.23
C LEU A 413 5.35 -10.71 -14.61
N ALA A 414 4.25 -11.47 -14.72
CA ALA A 414 3.56 -11.70 -15.98
C ALA A 414 2.96 -10.41 -16.56
N GLU A 415 2.41 -9.54 -15.71
CA GLU A 415 1.86 -8.25 -16.13
C GLU A 415 2.96 -7.28 -16.57
N GLY A 416 4.14 -7.27 -15.89
CA GLY A 416 5.28 -6.47 -16.29
C GLY A 416 5.82 -6.86 -17.66
N GLU A 417 6.02 -8.16 -17.92
CA GLU A 417 6.43 -8.67 -19.23
C GLU A 417 5.41 -8.29 -20.33
N LEU A 418 4.10 -8.48 -20.03
CA LEU A 418 3.03 -8.16 -20.97
C LEU A 418 2.97 -6.66 -21.29
N ALA A 419 3.12 -5.81 -20.29
CA ALA A 419 3.18 -4.35 -20.46
C ALA A 419 4.36 -3.94 -21.34
N ALA A 420 5.56 -4.52 -21.16
CA ALA A 420 6.73 -4.23 -21.98
C ALA A 420 6.49 -4.56 -23.47
N HIS A 421 5.88 -5.70 -23.77
CA HIS A 421 5.49 -6.05 -25.14
C HIS A 421 4.47 -5.06 -25.71
N SER A 422 3.50 -4.65 -24.91
CA SER A 422 2.47 -3.66 -25.30
C SER A 422 3.08 -2.29 -25.61
N VAL A 423 4.01 -1.81 -24.76
CA VAL A 423 4.74 -0.56 -24.96
C VAL A 423 5.58 -0.64 -26.24
N ALA A 424 6.34 -1.74 -26.42
CA ALA A 424 7.18 -1.90 -27.61
C ALA A 424 6.36 -1.89 -28.91
N ALA A 425 5.20 -2.53 -28.92
CA ALA A 425 4.27 -2.53 -30.05
C ALA A 425 3.69 -1.13 -30.32
N ALA A 426 3.39 -0.36 -29.28
CA ALA A 426 2.86 1.00 -29.40
C ALA A 426 3.91 1.99 -29.95
N LEU A 427 5.16 1.89 -29.48
CA LEU A 427 6.23 2.81 -29.87
C LEU A 427 6.91 2.45 -31.20
N ARG A 428 6.78 1.20 -31.66
CA ARG A 428 7.41 0.69 -32.90
C ARG A 428 6.42 -0.11 -33.73
N PRO A 429 5.37 0.53 -34.27
CA PRO A 429 4.39 -0.14 -35.10
C PRO A 429 5.07 -0.74 -36.36
N GLY A 430 4.73 -1.99 -36.68
CA GLY A 430 5.25 -2.66 -37.91
C GLY A 430 6.50 -3.53 -37.72
N ARG A 431 7.02 -3.70 -36.49
CA ARG A 431 8.14 -4.61 -36.19
C ARG A 431 7.72 -5.76 -35.27
N PRO A 432 6.96 -6.77 -35.75
CA PRO A 432 6.72 -7.95 -34.94
C PRO A 432 8.03 -8.74 -34.81
N ALA A 433 8.45 -9.03 -33.57
CA ALA A 433 9.49 -10.03 -33.37
C ALA A 433 8.92 -11.41 -33.76
N ALA A 434 9.62 -12.19 -34.56
CA ALA A 434 9.20 -13.54 -34.94
C ALA A 434 8.91 -14.37 -33.70
N GLY A 435 7.68 -14.91 -33.58
CA GLY A 435 7.21 -15.66 -32.41
C GLY A 435 6.67 -14.83 -31.26
N ALA A 436 6.70 -13.49 -31.30
CA ALA A 436 6.16 -12.61 -30.25
C ALA A 436 4.67 -12.87 -29.99
N ASP A 437 3.85 -13.08 -31.00
CA ASP A 437 2.41 -13.30 -30.84
C ASP A 437 2.06 -14.53 -29.99
N ARG A 438 2.82 -15.64 -30.18
CA ARG A 438 2.61 -16.86 -29.37
C ARG A 438 3.05 -16.66 -27.91
N HIS A 439 4.13 -15.93 -27.71
CA HIS A 439 4.63 -15.63 -26.36
C HIS A 439 3.66 -14.72 -25.62
N VAL A 440 3.25 -13.61 -26.22
CA VAL A 440 2.28 -12.64 -25.68
C VAL A 440 0.93 -13.34 -25.39
N THR A 441 0.43 -14.18 -26.29
CA THR A 441 -0.79 -14.96 -26.06
C THR A 441 -0.65 -15.88 -24.84
N ARG A 442 0.49 -16.52 -24.65
CA ARG A 442 0.76 -17.37 -23.48
C ARG A 442 0.82 -16.55 -22.20
N LEU A 443 1.48 -15.39 -22.22
CA LEU A 443 1.53 -14.45 -21.09
C LEU A 443 0.12 -13.95 -20.71
N ALA A 444 -0.68 -13.55 -21.69
CA ALA A 444 -2.06 -13.10 -21.47
C ALA A 444 -2.92 -14.20 -20.83
N ARG A 445 -2.81 -15.46 -21.29
CA ARG A 445 -3.50 -16.61 -20.67
C ARG A 445 -3.01 -16.87 -19.25
N ARG A 446 -1.69 -16.79 -19.00
CA ARG A 446 -1.09 -16.93 -17.66
C ARG A 446 -1.60 -15.82 -16.74
N ARG A 447 -1.57 -14.58 -17.21
CA ARG A 447 -2.09 -13.40 -16.48
C ARG A 447 -3.55 -13.59 -16.11
N ALA A 448 -4.43 -13.93 -17.06
CA ALA A 448 -5.86 -14.13 -16.82
C ALA A 448 -6.12 -15.20 -15.76
N ARG A 449 -5.39 -16.33 -15.82
CA ARG A 449 -5.50 -17.41 -14.83
C ARG A 449 -5.07 -16.97 -13.43
N LEU A 450 -3.94 -16.27 -13.31
CA LEU A 450 -3.42 -15.78 -12.03
C LEU A 450 -4.29 -14.66 -11.47
N ARG A 451 -4.85 -13.77 -12.31
CA ARG A 451 -5.79 -12.72 -11.90
C ARG A 451 -7.08 -13.33 -11.35
N ALA A 452 -7.66 -14.33 -12.00
CA ALA A 452 -8.83 -15.02 -11.47
C ALA A 452 -8.57 -15.67 -10.11
N PHE A 453 -7.36 -16.21 -9.88
CA PHE A 453 -6.96 -16.72 -8.59
C PHE A 453 -6.85 -15.59 -7.55
N ALA A 454 -6.19 -14.48 -7.89
CA ALA A 454 -6.04 -13.32 -7.02
C ALA A 454 -7.41 -12.72 -6.63
N ASP A 455 -8.33 -12.61 -7.57
CA ASP A 455 -9.69 -12.12 -7.33
C ASP A 455 -10.47 -13.05 -6.39
N ALA A 456 -10.32 -14.36 -6.54
CA ALA A 456 -10.91 -15.35 -5.64
C ALA A 456 -10.34 -15.23 -4.20
N MET A 457 -9.03 -14.99 -4.09
CA MET A 457 -8.34 -14.74 -2.83
C MET A 457 -8.85 -13.44 -2.18
N GLY A 458 -8.86 -12.35 -2.94
CA GLY A 458 -9.32 -11.04 -2.46
C GLY A 458 -10.74 -11.11 -1.91
N ALA A 459 -11.65 -11.74 -2.64
CA ALA A 459 -13.04 -11.91 -2.20
C ALA A 459 -13.19 -12.82 -0.96
N ALA A 460 -12.31 -13.81 -0.79
CA ALA A 460 -12.35 -14.70 0.39
C ALA A 460 -11.83 -14.04 1.67
N HIS A 461 -10.98 -13.03 1.53
CA HIS A 461 -10.34 -12.33 2.64
C HIS A 461 -10.78 -10.86 2.78
N ARG A 462 -11.86 -10.48 2.08
CA ARG A 462 -12.45 -9.15 2.22
C ARG A 462 -12.88 -8.94 3.68
N PRO A 463 -12.49 -7.81 4.32
CA PRO A 463 -12.98 -7.48 5.65
C PRO A 463 -14.50 -7.41 5.72
N GLY A 464 -15.08 -8.04 6.75
CA GLY A 464 -16.50 -7.93 7.06
C GLY A 464 -16.81 -6.58 7.68
N GLU A 465 -18.00 -6.02 7.46
CA GLU A 465 -18.36 -4.67 7.92
C GLU A 465 -18.35 -4.52 9.45
N GLY A 466 -18.54 -5.61 10.18
CA GLY A 466 -18.61 -5.61 11.64
C GLY A 466 -17.29 -5.29 12.36
N TRP A 467 -16.16 -5.20 11.65
CA TRP A 467 -14.88 -4.83 12.25
C TRP A 467 -14.90 -3.42 12.88
N THR A 468 -15.70 -2.50 12.36
CA THR A 468 -15.84 -1.14 12.91
C THR A 468 -16.35 -1.15 14.36
N GLY A 469 -17.09 -2.20 14.74
CA GLY A 469 -17.54 -2.43 16.11
C GLY A 469 -16.44 -2.86 17.09
N TRP A 470 -15.21 -3.15 16.64
CA TRP A 470 -14.08 -3.40 17.55
C TRP A 470 -13.55 -2.09 18.17
N LEU A 471 -13.81 -0.96 17.51
CA LEU A 471 -13.30 0.34 17.89
C LEU A 471 -14.13 0.94 19.02
N ARG A 472 -13.47 1.28 20.12
CA ARG A 472 -13.99 2.23 21.11
C ARG A 472 -13.76 3.66 20.60
N ASP A 473 -14.49 4.62 21.15
CA ASP A 473 -14.40 6.01 20.71
C ASP A 473 -13.01 6.64 20.95
N ASP A 474 -12.28 6.15 21.95
CA ASP A 474 -10.91 6.57 22.27
C ASP A 474 -9.84 5.92 21.35
N ALA A 475 -10.20 4.91 20.58
CA ALA A 475 -9.25 4.21 19.72
C ALA A 475 -8.76 5.11 18.58
N VAL A 476 -7.46 5.36 18.52
CA VAL A 476 -6.84 6.18 17.46
C VAL A 476 -7.01 5.51 16.10
N VAL A 477 -7.55 6.22 15.12
CA VAL A 477 -7.69 5.79 13.72
C VAL A 477 -6.62 6.43 12.83
N CYS A 478 -6.42 7.73 12.95
CA CYS A 478 -5.36 8.44 12.24
C CYS A 478 -4.15 8.66 13.18
N ARG A 479 -3.07 7.88 13.00
CA ARG A 479 -1.86 8.01 13.85
C ARG A 479 -1.12 9.32 13.67
N CYS A 480 -1.13 9.90 12.45
CA CYS A 480 -0.37 11.10 12.14
C CYS A 480 -0.98 12.35 12.78
N GLU A 481 -2.31 12.39 12.89
CA GLU A 481 -3.08 13.51 13.44
C GLU A 481 -3.79 13.14 14.76
N GLU A 482 -3.50 11.93 15.27
CA GLU A 482 -4.02 11.41 16.54
C GLU A 482 -5.56 11.46 16.66
N VAL A 483 -6.26 11.27 15.53
CA VAL A 483 -7.73 11.34 15.48
C VAL A 483 -8.35 10.02 15.92
N PRO A 484 -9.14 10.00 17.02
CA PRO A 484 -9.83 8.82 17.50
C PRO A 484 -11.12 8.52 16.73
N ALA A 485 -11.65 7.30 16.87
CA ALA A 485 -12.84 6.83 16.18
C ALA A 485 -14.09 7.67 16.51
N GLY A 486 -14.23 8.09 17.77
CA GLY A 486 -15.36 8.93 18.20
C GLY A 486 -15.47 10.24 17.43
N ARG A 487 -14.34 10.90 17.14
CA ARG A 487 -14.34 12.14 16.33
C ARG A 487 -14.78 11.91 14.89
N ILE A 488 -14.47 10.74 14.34
CA ILE A 488 -14.88 10.38 12.97
C ILE A 488 -16.39 10.07 12.94
N ARG A 489 -16.89 9.34 13.96
CA ARG A 489 -18.33 9.06 14.12
C ARG A 489 -19.14 10.35 14.31
N GLU A 490 -18.71 11.24 15.20
CA GLU A 490 -19.31 12.57 15.40
C GLU A 490 -19.40 13.33 14.05
N ALA A 491 -18.30 13.36 13.28
CA ALA A 491 -18.30 14.01 11.98
C ALA A 491 -19.31 13.39 11.00
N ALA A 492 -19.46 12.06 11.02
CA ALA A 492 -20.37 11.35 10.13
C ALA A 492 -21.84 11.44 10.57
N GLU A 493 -22.11 11.27 11.87
CA GLU A 493 -23.47 11.14 12.43
C GLU A 493 -24.07 12.50 12.75
N ASP A 494 -23.32 13.38 13.44
CA ASP A 494 -23.82 14.66 13.94
C ASP A 494 -23.60 15.82 12.96
N LEU A 495 -22.47 15.81 12.23
CA LEU A 495 -22.11 16.87 11.29
C LEU A 495 -22.39 16.52 9.82
N GLY A 496 -22.94 15.33 9.56
CA GLY A 496 -23.42 14.92 8.24
C GLY A 496 -22.34 14.64 7.19
N ALA A 497 -21.10 14.34 7.59
CA ALA A 497 -20.04 13.96 6.65
C ALA A 497 -20.34 12.59 6.02
N ARG A 498 -20.50 12.54 4.69
CA ARG A 498 -20.86 11.32 3.95
C ARG A 498 -19.72 10.80 3.05
N ASP A 499 -18.56 11.40 3.12
CA ASP A 499 -17.37 11.02 2.35
C ASP A 499 -16.09 11.30 3.14
N ALA A 500 -15.02 10.59 2.78
CA ALA A 500 -13.73 10.68 3.49
C ALA A 500 -13.10 12.09 3.41
N ARG A 501 -13.40 12.89 2.36
CA ARG A 501 -12.87 14.24 2.21
C ARG A 501 -13.54 15.19 3.21
N THR A 502 -14.84 15.11 3.38
CA THR A 502 -15.59 15.91 4.37
C THR A 502 -15.16 15.55 5.78
N VAL A 503 -15.03 14.25 6.10
CA VAL A 503 -14.47 13.81 7.40
C VAL A 503 -13.07 14.38 7.61
N LYS A 504 -12.20 14.34 6.60
CA LYS A 504 -10.85 14.91 6.67
C LYS A 504 -10.87 16.41 7.00
N LEU A 505 -11.78 17.18 6.38
CA LEU A 505 -11.89 18.62 6.63
C LEU A 505 -12.37 18.93 8.05
N LEU A 506 -13.28 18.12 8.61
CA LEU A 506 -13.84 18.31 9.94
C LEU A 506 -12.94 17.78 11.07
N THR A 507 -12.14 16.73 10.80
CA THR A 507 -11.40 16.02 11.84
C THR A 507 -9.88 16.05 11.67
N ARG A 508 -9.37 16.46 10.50
CA ARG A 508 -7.98 16.36 10.05
C ARG A 508 -7.51 14.93 9.76
N ALA A 509 -8.35 13.89 9.92
CA ALA A 509 -7.99 12.51 9.59
C ALA A 509 -7.53 12.39 8.13
N GLY A 510 -6.30 11.92 7.91
CA GLY A 510 -5.70 11.82 6.57
C GLY A 510 -4.95 13.08 6.09
N MET A 511 -4.80 14.13 6.93
CA MET A 511 -3.98 15.30 6.60
C MET A 511 -2.50 15.12 6.91
N GLY A 512 -2.15 14.17 7.77
CA GLY A 512 -0.78 13.97 8.22
C GLY A 512 0.14 13.40 7.13
N TRP A 513 1.40 13.15 7.50
CA TRP A 513 2.48 12.76 6.60
C TRP A 513 2.15 11.59 5.64
N CYS A 514 1.43 10.56 6.11
CA CYS A 514 1.03 9.43 5.25
C CYS A 514 -0.06 9.80 4.25
N GLN A 515 -0.63 10.99 4.33
CA GLN A 515 -1.65 11.48 3.40
C GLN A 515 -2.88 10.56 3.29
N GLY A 516 -3.29 9.93 4.38
CA GLY A 516 -4.47 9.05 4.43
C GLY A 516 -4.22 7.60 3.96
N ARG A 517 -3.01 7.25 3.51
CA ARG A 517 -2.69 5.88 3.07
C ARG A 517 -2.97 4.83 4.13
N MET A 518 -2.69 5.16 5.40
CA MET A 518 -2.91 4.24 6.52
C MET A 518 -4.36 4.27 7.01
N CYS A 519 -4.95 5.46 7.19
CA CYS A 519 -6.27 5.62 7.82
C CYS A 519 -7.43 5.73 6.82
N GLY A 520 -7.18 6.02 5.53
CA GLY A 520 -8.23 6.28 4.55
C GLY A 520 -9.31 5.19 4.47
N PRO A 521 -8.95 3.89 4.33
CA PRO A 521 -9.95 2.83 4.33
C PRO A 521 -10.79 2.75 5.61
N ALA A 522 -10.17 2.97 6.77
CA ALA A 522 -10.86 2.96 8.06
C ALA A 522 -11.77 4.19 8.24
N VAL A 523 -11.30 5.36 7.81
CA VAL A 523 -12.11 6.60 7.83
C VAL A 523 -13.33 6.46 6.93
N ALA A 524 -13.17 5.93 5.70
CA ALA A 524 -14.28 5.69 4.79
C ALA A 524 -15.30 4.71 5.39
N ALA A 525 -14.84 3.60 5.97
CA ALA A 525 -15.73 2.62 6.59
C ALA A 525 -16.51 3.19 7.80
N LEU A 526 -15.86 3.99 8.65
CA LEU A 526 -16.52 4.64 9.79
C LEU A 526 -17.51 5.73 9.36
N ALA A 527 -17.26 6.38 8.23
CA ALA A 527 -18.17 7.35 7.65
C ALA A 527 -19.30 6.72 6.82
N GLY A 528 -19.35 5.40 6.69
CA GLY A 528 -20.30 4.72 5.80
C GLY A 528 -20.11 5.08 4.32
N ALA A 529 -18.90 5.48 3.93
CA ALA A 529 -18.57 5.94 2.59
C ALA A 529 -17.88 4.82 1.78
N GLU A 530 -18.12 4.82 0.46
CA GLU A 530 -17.40 3.95 -0.45
C GLU A 530 -15.92 4.36 -0.53
N PRO A 531 -15.00 3.39 -0.60
CA PRO A 531 -13.60 3.69 -0.86
C PRO A 531 -13.43 4.41 -2.20
N ALA A 532 -12.81 5.56 -2.19
CA ALA A 532 -12.53 6.35 -3.38
C ALA A 532 -11.02 6.57 -3.52
N ALA A 533 -10.55 6.58 -4.77
CA ALA A 533 -9.17 6.95 -5.05
C ALA A 533 -8.95 8.45 -4.81
N ASP A 534 -7.85 8.79 -4.19
CA ASP A 534 -7.46 10.19 -4.00
C ASP A 534 -7.00 10.81 -5.34
N ARG A 535 -7.38 12.05 -5.58
CA ARG A 535 -7.03 12.83 -6.78
C ARG A 535 -6.14 14.03 -6.43
N ARG A 536 -5.13 13.81 -5.62
CA ARG A 536 -4.17 14.85 -5.30
C ARG A 536 -3.24 15.13 -6.47
N PRO A 537 -2.78 16.37 -6.63
CA PRO A 537 -1.82 16.71 -7.70
C PRO A 537 -0.44 16.06 -7.46
N PHE A 538 -0.10 15.76 -6.18
CA PHE A 538 1.18 15.15 -5.81
C PHE A 538 0.94 13.78 -5.18
N SER A 539 1.69 12.79 -5.65
CA SER A 539 1.57 11.42 -5.14
C SER A 539 2.20 11.22 -3.75
N CYS A 540 3.06 12.11 -3.30
CA CYS A 540 3.66 12.11 -1.97
C CYS A 540 3.99 13.55 -1.52
N PRO A 541 4.25 13.79 -0.21
CA PRO A 541 4.74 15.07 0.27
C PRO A 541 6.08 15.44 -0.39
N VAL A 542 6.21 16.70 -0.80
CA VAL A 542 7.39 17.27 -1.47
C VAL A 542 7.77 18.56 -0.75
N ARG A 543 9.06 18.84 -0.62
CA ARG A 543 9.53 20.08 -0.02
C ARG A 543 9.29 21.26 -0.96
N LEU A 544 8.98 22.42 -0.41
CA LEU A 544 8.72 23.64 -1.19
C LEU A 544 9.91 24.03 -2.09
N ARG A 545 11.16 23.79 -1.65
CA ARG A 545 12.34 24.05 -2.47
C ARG A 545 12.36 23.21 -3.75
N ASP A 546 11.96 21.91 -3.67
CA ASP A 546 11.94 21.02 -4.81
C ASP A 546 10.83 21.40 -5.81
N LEU A 547 9.74 22.00 -5.31
CA LEU A 547 8.69 22.59 -6.16
C LEU A 547 9.17 23.90 -6.83
N ALA A 548 9.96 24.73 -6.13
CA ALA A 548 10.47 25.98 -6.66
C ALA A 548 11.52 25.79 -7.77
N GLU A 549 12.14 24.60 -7.83
CA GLU A 549 13.10 24.23 -8.89
C GLU A 549 12.43 23.73 -10.17
N LEU A 550 11.09 23.56 -10.16
CA LEU A 550 10.35 23.19 -11.38
C LEU A 550 10.41 24.32 -12.43
N PRO A 551 10.53 23.97 -13.71
CA PRO A 551 10.32 24.93 -14.78
C PRO A 551 8.92 25.56 -14.69
N ALA A 552 8.80 26.86 -14.91
CA ALA A 552 7.53 27.58 -14.82
C ALA A 552 6.42 27.06 -15.75
N THR A 553 6.78 26.23 -16.74
CA THR A 553 5.88 25.60 -17.70
C THR A 553 5.20 24.34 -17.17
N ASP A 554 5.64 23.81 -16.03
CA ASP A 554 5.18 22.51 -15.47
C ASP A 554 4.25 22.69 -14.25
N CYS A 555 3.84 23.92 -13.94
CA CYS A 555 2.91 24.28 -12.86
C CYS A 555 1.46 24.39 -13.31
#